data_550bb82de7899be09ef7934e96b1079b
#
_entry.id   550bb82de7899be09ef7934e96b1079b
#
_cell.length_a   1.000
_cell.length_b   1.000
_cell.length_c   1.000
_cell.angle_alpha   90.00
_cell.angle_beta   90.00
_cell.angle_gamma   90.00
#
_symmetry.space_group_name_H-M   'P 1'
#
loop_
_entity.id
_entity.type
_entity.pdbx_description
1 polymer ?
#
loop_
_entity_poly.entity_id
_entity_poly.type
_entity_poly.pdbx_seq_one_letter_code
_entity_poly.pdbx_strand_id
1 'polypeptide(L)'
;IPAGSLRDALSTFAIAAGINLSTQGVALDGLATPGLQGRHGVAAGLQKLLQGSGLEVLANGNGNYLLRKISSSTADGGLDSMPAVIVSAEADRATEGTGLYTSRNLSTATGLNLSQRHTPQTVSVISRQQMEDFDLTTLQDVARATPGLYGKTQGVSDQETTYFARVFALSHVNVDGLPLDVTGFNERNVSADMLMYDRVEVVRGATGLMEGAGAPSGSINMIRKRPTKTFQASAGLIMGRWDDQRFEADLSTPLNAEGSVRARTALAWQKRDSYLDMYHERKTVGMVIVEADVRPGTLLTAGVD
;
A
#
# COMPACT_ATOMS: atom_id res chain seq x y z
N ILE A 1 -8.01 43.87 -20.77
CA ILE A 1 -8.51 43.80 -19.39
C ILE A 1 -7.75 44.84 -18.60
N PRO A 2 -8.42 45.83 -17.98
CA PRO A 2 -7.77 46.86 -17.20
C PRO A 2 -7.15 46.31 -15.89
N ALA A 3 -6.21 47.06 -15.35
CA ALA A 3 -5.67 46.77 -14.02
C ALA A 3 -6.77 47.03 -12.97
N GLY A 4 -6.79 46.22 -11.89
CA GLY A 4 -7.81 46.34 -10.84
C GLY A 4 -7.97 45.07 -10.04
N SER A 5 -9.22 44.75 -9.63
CA SER A 5 -9.55 43.55 -8.88
C SER A 5 -9.19 42.30 -9.68
N LEU A 6 -8.39 41.39 -9.05
CA LEU A 6 -8.00 40.13 -9.67
C LEU A 6 -9.22 39.24 -9.96
N ARG A 7 -10.23 39.26 -9.09
CA ARG A 7 -11.47 38.49 -9.26
C ARG A 7 -12.21 38.89 -10.55
N ASP A 8 -12.39 40.20 -10.77
CA ASP A 8 -13.13 40.69 -11.91
C ASP A 8 -12.35 40.47 -13.22
N ALA A 9 -11.04 40.66 -13.17
CA ALA A 9 -10.16 40.43 -14.32
C ALA A 9 -10.15 38.95 -14.75
N LEU A 10 -10.08 38.02 -13.80
CA LEU A 10 -10.13 36.57 -14.07
C LEU A 10 -11.50 36.16 -14.60
N SER A 11 -12.59 36.67 -14.04
CA SER A 11 -13.95 36.43 -14.56
C SER A 11 -14.13 36.91 -16.00
N THR A 12 -13.70 38.15 -16.28
CA THR A 12 -13.77 38.74 -17.63
C THR A 12 -12.91 37.93 -18.62
N PHE A 13 -11.73 37.51 -18.19
CA PHE A 13 -10.84 36.71 -19.04
C PHE A 13 -11.41 35.33 -19.32
N ALA A 14 -11.97 34.65 -18.32
CA ALA A 14 -12.57 33.33 -18.47
C ALA A 14 -13.73 33.34 -19.45
N ILE A 15 -14.59 34.35 -19.34
CA ILE A 15 -15.73 34.55 -20.30
C ILE A 15 -15.21 34.82 -21.71
N ALA A 16 -14.24 35.72 -21.87
CA ALA A 16 -13.69 36.07 -23.16
C ALA A 16 -12.91 34.92 -23.84
N ALA A 17 -12.28 34.07 -23.06
CA ALA A 17 -11.51 32.92 -23.53
C ALA A 17 -12.34 31.63 -23.67
N GLY A 18 -13.59 31.61 -23.21
CA GLY A 18 -14.46 30.42 -23.23
C GLY A 18 -13.94 29.27 -22.36
N ILE A 19 -13.33 29.57 -21.19
CA ILE A 19 -12.73 28.60 -20.29
C ILE A 19 -13.48 28.54 -18.96
N ASN A 20 -13.37 27.37 -18.29
CA ASN A 20 -13.84 27.20 -16.93
C ASN A 20 -12.67 27.41 -15.96
N LEU A 21 -12.79 28.38 -15.06
CA LEU A 21 -11.80 28.66 -14.05
C LEU A 21 -12.35 28.35 -12.66
N SER A 22 -11.79 27.31 -12.00
CA SER A 22 -12.13 26.94 -10.63
C SER A 22 -11.27 27.73 -9.64
N THR A 23 -11.93 28.43 -8.72
CA THR A 23 -11.30 29.19 -7.64
C THR A 23 -11.50 28.54 -6.27
N GLN A 24 -11.88 27.25 -6.24
CA GLN A 24 -12.14 26.52 -4.99
C GLN A 24 -10.90 26.51 -4.08
N GLY A 25 -11.08 26.97 -2.85
CA GLY A 25 -10.01 26.99 -1.83
C GLY A 25 -9.06 28.19 -1.93
N VAL A 26 -9.33 29.17 -2.78
CA VAL A 26 -8.49 30.37 -2.94
C VAL A 26 -9.32 31.62 -2.68
N ALA A 27 -8.90 32.42 -1.68
CA ALA A 27 -9.48 33.74 -1.45
C ALA A 27 -8.89 34.74 -2.45
N LEU A 28 -9.73 35.34 -3.29
CA LEU A 28 -9.34 36.33 -4.29
C LEU A 28 -9.59 37.77 -3.82
N ASP A 29 -10.23 37.94 -2.67
CA ASP A 29 -10.59 39.26 -2.13
C ASP A 29 -9.35 40.03 -1.72
N GLY A 30 -9.26 41.28 -2.17
CA GLY A 30 -8.13 42.15 -1.90
C GLY A 30 -6.91 41.98 -2.79
N LEU A 31 -6.90 40.99 -3.72
CA LEU A 31 -5.83 40.83 -4.69
C LEU A 31 -6.06 41.72 -5.92
N ALA A 32 -4.99 42.37 -6.38
CA ALA A 32 -4.98 43.22 -7.57
C ALA A 32 -4.16 42.56 -8.69
N THR A 33 -4.53 42.92 -9.93
CA THR A 33 -3.81 42.50 -11.15
C THR A 33 -3.30 43.71 -11.91
N PRO A 34 -2.14 43.61 -12.58
CA PRO A 34 -1.64 44.66 -13.50
C PRO A 34 -2.49 44.81 -14.76
N GLY A 35 -3.45 43.91 -14.97
CA GLY A 35 -4.27 43.88 -16.20
C GLY A 35 -3.58 43.14 -17.33
N LEU A 36 -4.27 43.07 -18.48
CA LEU A 36 -3.80 42.36 -19.68
C LEU A 36 -4.05 43.19 -20.91
N GLN A 37 -3.00 43.52 -21.68
CA GLN A 37 -3.08 44.22 -22.96
C GLN A 37 -2.55 43.34 -24.09
N GLY A 38 -3.20 43.39 -25.25
CA GLY A 38 -2.84 42.63 -26.45
C GLY A 38 -3.51 41.25 -26.53
N ARG A 39 -3.15 40.47 -27.57
CA ARG A 39 -3.62 39.08 -27.75
C ARG A 39 -2.67 38.11 -27.08
N HIS A 40 -3.17 37.31 -26.21
CA HIS A 40 -2.40 36.29 -25.49
C HIS A 40 -3.11 34.92 -25.58
N GLY A 41 -2.34 33.85 -25.62
CA GLY A 41 -2.88 32.52 -25.42
C GLY A 41 -3.43 32.38 -24.01
N VAL A 42 -4.36 31.45 -23.77
CA VAL A 42 -5.07 31.29 -22.49
C VAL A 42 -4.14 31.15 -21.32
N ALA A 43 -3.17 30.24 -21.40
CA ALA A 43 -2.21 29.99 -20.30
C ALA A 43 -1.34 31.21 -20.02
N ALA A 44 -0.81 31.87 -21.06
CA ALA A 44 0.04 33.05 -20.93
C ALA A 44 -0.75 34.26 -20.38
N GLY A 45 -2.02 34.42 -20.78
CA GLY A 45 -2.91 35.45 -20.27
C GLY A 45 -3.21 35.27 -18.79
N LEU A 46 -3.54 34.07 -18.35
CA LEU A 46 -3.76 33.74 -16.95
C LEU A 46 -2.50 33.97 -16.09
N GLN A 47 -1.32 33.54 -16.57
CA GLN A 47 -0.06 33.78 -15.85
C GLN A 47 0.24 35.28 -15.66
N LYS A 48 -0.01 36.11 -16.68
CA LYS A 48 0.16 37.57 -16.57
C LYS A 48 -0.85 38.21 -15.58
N LEU A 49 -2.10 37.79 -15.61
CA LEU A 49 -3.10 38.29 -14.67
C LEU A 49 -2.80 37.91 -13.21
N LEU A 50 -2.17 36.74 -13.00
CA LEU A 50 -1.80 36.24 -11.68
C LEU A 50 -0.44 36.76 -11.18
N GLN A 51 0.29 37.51 -11.99
CA GLN A 51 1.60 38.03 -11.63
C GLN A 51 1.54 38.89 -10.35
N GLY A 52 2.32 38.53 -9.32
CA GLY A 52 2.34 39.22 -8.04
C GLY A 52 1.22 38.84 -7.06
N SER A 53 0.29 37.98 -7.44
CA SER A 53 -0.82 37.55 -6.57
C SER A 53 -0.47 36.38 -5.63
N GLY A 54 0.69 35.73 -5.83
CA GLY A 54 1.04 34.50 -5.08
C GLY A 54 0.20 33.28 -5.48
N LEU A 55 -0.45 33.33 -6.64
CA LEU A 55 -1.29 32.27 -7.19
C LEU A 55 -0.70 31.72 -8.49
N GLU A 56 -0.91 30.45 -8.73
CA GLU A 56 -0.59 29.78 -9.98
C GLU A 56 -1.82 29.11 -10.59
N VAL A 57 -1.78 28.89 -11.91
CA VAL A 57 -2.83 28.22 -12.65
C VAL A 57 -2.37 26.86 -13.12
N LEU A 58 -3.19 25.85 -12.90
CA LEU A 58 -3.00 24.48 -13.37
C LEU A 58 -4.07 24.16 -14.42
N ALA A 59 -3.64 23.71 -15.61
CA ALA A 59 -4.55 23.22 -16.64
C ALA A 59 -4.97 21.77 -16.29
N ASN A 60 -6.28 21.54 -16.21
CA ASN A 60 -6.85 20.22 -15.89
C ASN A 60 -7.49 19.55 -17.13
N GLY A 61 -7.05 19.92 -18.34
CA GLY A 61 -7.59 19.42 -19.61
C GLY A 61 -8.95 20.00 -19.99
N ASN A 62 -9.33 19.85 -21.26
CA ASN A 62 -10.66 20.26 -21.80
C ASN A 62 -11.10 21.69 -21.46
N GLY A 63 -10.18 22.66 -21.43
CA GLY A 63 -10.51 24.07 -21.16
C GLY A 63 -10.81 24.37 -19.67
N ASN A 64 -10.54 23.45 -18.77
CA ASN A 64 -10.69 23.65 -17.33
C ASN A 64 -9.35 24.05 -16.69
N TYR A 65 -9.39 25.07 -15.85
CA TYR A 65 -8.24 25.61 -15.14
C TYR A 65 -8.54 25.71 -13.65
N LEU A 66 -7.54 25.40 -12.81
CA LEU A 66 -7.63 25.48 -11.34
C LEU A 66 -6.61 26.49 -10.83
N LEU A 67 -7.04 27.39 -9.93
CA LEU A 67 -6.13 28.28 -9.20
C LEU A 67 -5.65 27.62 -7.91
N ARG A 68 -4.35 27.77 -7.64
CA ARG A 68 -3.71 27.31 -6.40
C ARG A 68 -2.79 28.40 -5.84
N LYS A 69 -2.67 28.47 -4.51
CA LYS A 69 -1.71 29.34 -3.85
C LYS A 69 -0.29 28.79 -4.01
N ILE A 70 0.65 29.64 -4.41
CA ILE A 70 2.07 29.27 -4.46
C ILE A 70 2.56 29.12 -3.04
N SER A 71 2.97 27.91 -2.65
CA SER A 71 3.67 27.71 -1.36
C SER A 71 5.10 28.23 -1.55
N SER A 72 5.43 29.36 -0.89
CA SER A 72 6.77 29.93 -0.94
C SER A 72 7.77 29.04 -0.22
N SER A 73 8.46 28.15 -0.95
CA SER A 73 9.79 27.70 -0.56
C SER A 73 10.78 28.57 -1.35
N THR A 74 11.65 29.25 -0.64
CA THR A 74 12.69 30.13 -1.14
C THR A 74 13.44 29.52 -2.33
N ALA A 75 13.42 30.23 -3.45
CA ALA A 75 14.12 29.86 -4.67
C ALA A 75 15.60 30.25 -4.55
N ASP A 76 16.47 29.30 -4.90
CA ASP A 76 17.74 29.62 -5.54
C ASP A 76 17.74 28.98 -6.93
N GLY A 77 18.19 29.75 -7.94
CA GLY A 77 17.93 29.47 -9.33
C GLY A 77 18.81 28.35 -9.90
N GLY A 78 18.18 27.50 -10.70
CA GLY A 78 18.87 26.53 -11.57
C GLY A 78 17.94 25.48 -12.12
N LEU A 79 17.70 25.52 -13.44
CA LEU A 79 17.22 24.46 -14.32
C LEU A 79 16.03 23.62 -13.82
N ASP A 80 14.98 23.59 -14.60
CA ASP A 80 13.77 22.76 -14.44
C ASP A 80 14.08 21.36 -13.92
N SER A 81 14.21 21.21 -12.61
CA SER A 81 14.04 19.94 -11.96
C SER A 81 12.56 19.82 -11.62
N MET A 82 11.85 18.93 -12.30
CA MET A 82 10.60 18.39 -11.80
C MET A 82 10.82 18.07 -10.31
N PRO A 83 9.90 18.45 -9.40
CA PRO A 83 10.04 18.08 -8.01
C PRO A 83 10.25 16.57 -7.98
N ALA A 84 11.39 16.15 -7.43
CA ALA A 84 11.65 14.74 -7.23
C ALA A 84 10.47 14.23 -6.42
N VAL A 85 9.66 13.38 -7.02
CA VAL A 85 8.71 12.56 -6.28
C VAL A 85 9.60 11.67 -5.44
N ILE A 86 9.90 12.12 -4.22
CA ILE A 86 10.50 11.27 -3.21
C ILE A 86 9.40 10.26 -2.87
N VAL A 87 9.34 9.21 -3.64
CA VAL A 87 8.65 8.00 -3.26
C VAL A 87 9.50 7.44 -2.13
N SER A 88 9.13 7.75 -0.89
CA SER A 88 9.59 6.99 0.26
C SER A 88 8.92 5.62 0.13
N ALA A 89 9.61 4.74 -0.58
CA ALA A 89 9.05 3.52 -1.17
C ALA A 89 8.57 2.49 -0.14
N GLU A 90 8.89 2.65 1.14
CA GLU A 90 8.56 1.69 2.20
C GLU A 90 7.41 2.12 3.10
N ALA A 91 7.37 3.37 3.56
CA ALA A 91 6.30 3.84 4.46
C ALA A 91 4.93 3.90 3.75
N ASP A 92 4.90 4.07 2.42
CA ASP A 92 3.66 4.11 1.62
C ASP A 92 3.11 2.71 1.27
N ARG A 93 3.83 1.64 1.61
CA ARG A 93 3.43 0.26 1.27
C ARG A 93 2.81 -0.49 2.42
N ALA A 94 3.17 -0.20 3.66
CA ALA A 94 2.64 -0.88 4.83
C ALA A 94 1.16 -0.54 5.04
N THR A 95 0.38 -1.56 5.42
CA THR A 95 -1.01 -1.37 5.85
C THR A 95 -1.13 -1.27 7.37
N GLU A 96 -0.10 -1.71 8.08
CA GLU A 96 0.00 -1.64 9.53
C GLU A 96 -0.10 -0.20 10.04
N GLY A 97 -0.91 0.02 11.07
CA GLY A 97 -1.12 1.33 11.67
C GLY A 97 -1.93 2.33 10.84
N THR A 98 -2.42 1.94 9.65
CA THR A 98 -3.23 2.83 8.81
C THR A 98 -4.71 2.88 9.22
N GLY A 99 -5.21 1.87 9.93
CA GLY A 99 -6.63 1.69 10.24
C GLY A 99 -7.51 1.40 9.01
N LEU A 100 -6.92 1.09 7.86
CA LEU A 100 -7.64 0.89 6.59
C LEU A 100 -7.66 -0.59 6.20
N TYR A 101 -8.75 -1.01 5.53
CA TYR A 101 -8.91 -2.34 4.93
C TYR A 101 -8.38 -2.41 3.49
N THR A 102 -7.54 -1.47 3.09
CA THR A 102 -6.98 -1.40 1.75
C THR A 102 -5.53 -0.97 1.78
N SER A 103 -4.79 -1.29 0.72
CA SER A 103 -3.44 -0.75 0.48
C SER A 103 -3.49 0.34 -0.58
N ARG A 104 -2.70 1.39 -0.41
CA ARG A 104 -2.58 2.44 -1.41
C ARG A 104 -1.95 1.93 -2.69
N ASN A 105 -0.95 1.08 -2.56
CA ASN A 105 -0.15 0.58 -3.68
C ASN A 105 0.06 -0.92 -3.57
N LEU A 106 0.11 -1.58 -4.72
CA LEU A 106 0.25 -3.01 -4.90
C LEU A 106 1.37 -3.29 -5.91
N SER A 107 2.14 -4.34 -5.71
CA SER A 107 3.19 -4.73 -6.65
C SER A 107 3.07 -6.18 -7.13
N THR A 108 2.26 -6.99 -6.48
CA THR A 108 2.16 -8.44 -6.75
C THR A 108 1.71 -8.75 -8.17
N ALA A 109 0.81 -7.95 -8.73
CA ALA A 109 0.24 -8.23 -10.05
C ALA A 109 1.19 -7.89 -11.23
N THR A 110 2.04 -6.87 -11.06
CA THR A 110 2.83 -6.31 -12.18
C THR A 110 4.30 -6.07 -11.88
N GLY A 111 4.73 -6.24 -10.63
CA GLY A 111 6.06 -5.82 -10.16
C GLY A 111 6.23 -4.31 -10.02
N LEU A 112 5.29 -3.52 -10.54
CA LEU A 112 5.28 -2.08 -10.43
C LEU A 112 4.43 -1.64 -9.23
N ASN A 113 4.85 -0.57 -8.57
CA ASN A 113 4.12 -0.01 -7.44
C ASN A 113 2.90 0.80 -7.94
N LEU A 114 1.79 0.12 -8.18
CA LEU A 114 0.57 0.71 -8.75
C LEU A 114 -0.55 0.76 -7.71
N SER A 115 -1.41 1.75 -7.80
CA SER A 115 -2.66 1.74 -7.05
C SER A 115 -3.57 0.60 -7.56
N GLN A 116 -4.45 0.10 -6.69
CA GLN A 116 -5.42 -0.94 -7.07
C GLN A 116 -6.23 -0.55 -8.31
N ARG A 117 -6.54 0.73 -8.47
CA ARG A 117 -7.29 1.25 -9.63
C ARG A 117 -6.52 1.18 -10.94
N HIS A 118 -5.19 1.30 -10.89
CA HIS A 118 -4.31 1.25 -12.07
C HIS A 118 -3.74 -0.14 -12.32
N THR A 119 -4.03 -1.10 -11.46
CA THR A 119 -3.61 -2.48 -11.64
C THR A 119 -4.53 -3.18 -12.63
N PRO A 120 -4.04 -3.69 -13.77
CA PRO A 120 -4.89 -4.26 -14.84
C PRO A 120 -5.42 -5.66 -14.52
N GLN A 121 -5.35 -6.09 -13.27
CA GLN A 121 -5.80 -7.39 -12.79
C GLN A 121 -6.70 -7.23 -11.57
N THR A 122 -7.53 -8.24 -11.30
CA THR A 122 -8.36 -8.26 -10.10
C THR A 122 -7.50 -8.64 -8.89
N VAL A 123 -7.22 -7.68 -8.03
CA VAL A 123 -6.48 -7.89 -6.79
C VAL A 123 -7.37 -7.64 -5.58
N SER A 124 -7.35 -8.57 -4.63
CA SER A 124 -7.90 -8.35 -3.29
C SER A 124 -6.75 -8.19 -2.31
N VAL A 125 -6.91 -7.27 -1.37
CA VAL A 125 -5.95 -7.04 -0.29
C VAL A 125 -6.67 -7.31 1.02
N ILE A 126 -6.06 -8.12 1.85
CA ILE A 126 -6.42 -8.28 3.26
C ILE A 126 -5.33 -7.57 4.06
N SER A 127 -5.66 -6.42 4.62
CA SER A 127 -4.73 -5.58 5.36
C SER A 127 -4.48 -6.08 6.79
N ARG A 128 -3.46 -5.54 7.45
CA ARG A 128 -3.17 -5.85 8.86
C ARG A 128 -4.38 -5.55 9.74
N GLN A 129 -5.00 -4.37 9.57
CA GLN A 129 -6.17 -3.98 10.33
C GLN A 129 -7.34 -4.98 10.16
N GLN A 130 -7.57 -5.43 8.93
CA GLN A 130 -8.62 -6.43 8.68
C GLN A 130 -8.31 -7.78 9.33
N MET A 131 -7.04 -8.20 9.33
CA MET A 131 -6.63 -9.44 10.01
C MET A 131 -6.86 -9.35 11.52
N GLU A 132 -6.59 -8.20 12.12
CA GLU A 132 -6.79 -7.97 13.56
C GLU A 132 -8.26 -7.89 13.93
N ASP A 133 -9.06 -7.13 13.19
CA ASP A 133 -10.48 -6.93 13.49
C ASP A 133 -11.32 -8.21 13.31
N PHE A 134 -10.90 -9.11 12.42
CA PHE A 134 -11.58 -10.38 12.14
C PHE A 134 -10.88 -11.62 12.70
N ASP A 135 -9.82 -11.43 13.50
CA ASP A 135 -9.01 -12.51 14.09
C ASP A 135 -8.55 -13.56 13.06
N LEU A 136 -8.03 -13.07 11.91
CA LEU A 136 -7.53 -13.92 10.84
C LEU A 136 -6.08 -14.32 11.15
N THR A 137 -5.89 -15.44 11.83
CA THR A 137 -4.58 -15.88 12.32
C THR A 137 -3.86 -16.82 11.38
N THR A 138 -4.58 -17.41 10.41
CA THR A 138 -4.01 -18.35 9.43
C THR A 138 -4.29 -17.90 7.99
N LEU A 139 -3.50 -18.40 7.04
CA LEU A 139 -3.77 -18.17 5.61
C LEU A 139 -5.13 -18.72 5.19
N GLN A 140 -5.62 -19.78 5.84
CA GLN A 140 -6.94 -20.34 5.58
C GLN A 140 -8.05 -19.38 6.00
N ASP A 141 -7.89 -18.65 7.11
CA ASP A 141 -8.86 -17.63 7.55
C ASP A 141 -8.88 -16.47 6.55
N VAL A 142 -7.71 -16.05 6.10
CA VAL A 142 -7.59 -15.05 5.03
C VAL A 142 -8.27 -15.53 3.74
N ALA A 143 -8.10 -16.79 3.36
CA ALA A 143 -8.78 -17.34 2.19
C ALA A 143 -10.30 -17.33 2.33
N ARG A 144 -10.83 -17.68 3.51
CA ARG A 144 -12.27 -17.62 3.79
C ARG A 144 -12.81 -16.17 3.75
N ALA A 145 -12.01 -15.21 4.19
CA ALA A 145 -12.37 -13.79 4.18
C ALA A 145 -12.21 -13.13 2.78
N THR A 146 -11.54 -13.80 1.84
CA THR A 146 -11.27 -13.26 0.50
C THR A 146 -12.30 -13.71 -0.52
N PRO A 147 -13.11 -12.80 -1.12
CA PRO A 147 -14.08 -13.19 -2.14
C PRO A 147 -13.43 -13.91 -3.33
N GLY A 148 -13.99 -15.09 -3.68
CA GLY A 148 -13.53 -15.88 -4.82
C GLY A 148 -12.25 -16.67 -4.60
N LEU A 149 -11.76 -16.74 -3.36
CA LEU A 149 -10.72 -17.67 -2.92
C LEU A 149 -11.38 -18.76 -2.05
N TYR A 150 -10.91 -19.98 -2.18
CA TYR A 150 -11.41 -21.12 -1.43
C TYR A 150 -10.24 -22.01 -1.01
N GLY A 151 -10.17 -22.35 0.27
CA GLY A 151 -9.21 -23.31 0.82
C GLY A 151 -9.89 -24.64 1.10
N LYS A 152 -9.39 -25.71 0.50
CA LYS A 152 -9.80 -27.09 0.77
C LYS A 152 -8.73 -27.77 1.61
N THR A 153 -9.06 -28.03 2.86
CA THR A 153 -8.20 -28.79 3.77
C THR A 153 -8.38 -30.29 3.50
N GLN A 154 -7.27 -31.00 3.38
CA GLN A 154 -7.21 -32.46 3.32
C GLN A 154 -6.73 -32.94 4.69
N GLY A 155 -7.49 -33.81 5.32
CA GLY A 155 -7.17 -34.26 6.68
C GLY A 155 -7.69 -33.36 7.79
N VAL A 156 -7.04 -33.39 8.94
CA VAL A 156 -7.48 -32.77 10.18
C VAL A 156 -6.70 -31.50 10.55
N SER A 157 -5.59 -31.24 9.86
CA SER A 157 -4.76 -30.07 10.12
C SER A 157 -4.84 -29.04 9.00
N ASP A 158 -4.67 -27.78 9.35
CA ASP A 158 -4.58 -26.69 8.36
C ASP A 158 -3.33 -26.80 7.45
N GLN A 159 -2.45 -27.72 7.78
CA GLN A 159 -1.18 -27.96 7.03
C GLN A 159 -1.38 -28.62 5.67
N GLU A 160 -2.55 -29.16 5.38
CA GLU A 160 -2.86 -29.78 4.11
C GLU A 160 -3.98 -29.03 3.37
N THR A 161 -3.82 -27.71 3.22
CA THR A 161 -4.82 -26.87 2.55
C THR A 161 -4.38 -26.53 1.14
N THR A 162 -5.15 -26.97 0.13
CA THR A 162 -5.02 -26.51 -1.24
C THR A 162 -5.93 -25.31 -1.48
N TYR A 163 -5.38 -24.24 -2.02
CA TYR A 163 -6.15 -23.03 -2.34
C TYR A 163 -6.62 -23.05 -3.78
N PHE A 164 -7.82 -22.54 -4.01
CA PHE A 164 -8.46 -22.49 -5.34
C PHE A 164 -8.99 -21.09 -5.60
N ALA A 165 -8.81 -20.61 -6.82
CA ALA A 165 -9.49 -19.44 -7.33
C ALA A 165 -10.09 -19.76 -8.70
N ARG A 166 -11.32 -19.33 -8.96
CA ARG A 166 -12.03 -19.61 -10.23
C ARG A 166 -12.06 -21.11 -10.59
N VAL A 167 -12.21 -21.98 -9.58
CA VAL A 167 -12.25 -23.46 -9.71
C VAL A 167 -10.89 -24.11 -9.92
N PHE A 168 -9.84 -23.37 -10.27
CA PHE A 168 -8.50 -23.92 -10.47
C PHE A 168 -7.68 -23.84 -9.19
N ALA A 169 -6.87 -24.87 -8.93
CA ALA A 169 -5.90 -24.82 -7.83
C ALA A 169 -4.86 -23.72 -8.09
N LEU A 170 -4.51 -23.00 -7.04
CA LEU A 170 -3.41 -22.04 -7.11
C LEU A 170 -2.08 -22.79 -7.16
N SER A 171 -1.26 -22.46 -8.13
CA SER A 171 0.10 -22.99 -8.27
C SER A 171 1.15 -22.15 -7.55
N HIS A 172 0.80 -20.93 -7.17
CA HIS A 172 1.77 -19.98 -6.62
C HIS A 172 1.26 -19.34 -5.33
N VAL A 173 2.01 -19.61 -4.26
CA VAL A 173 1.92 -18.90 -2.99
C VAL A 173 3.30 -18.30 -2.75
N ASN A 174 3.35 -16.97 -2.61
CA ASN A 174 4.58 -16.22 -2.52
C ASN A 174 4.72 -15.56 -1.15
N VAL A 175 5.96 -15.36 -0.73
CA VAL A 175 6.32 -14.49 0.39
C VAL A 175 7.24 -13.39 -0.13
N ASP A 176 6.87 -12.13 0.03
CA ASP A 176 7.57 -10.95 -0.50
C ASP A 176 7.87 -11.07 -2.01
N GLY A 177 7.00 -11.71 -2.76
CA GLY A 177 7.15 -11.95 -4.21
C GLY A 177 8.04 -13.13 -4.57
N LEU A 178 8.60 -13.85 -3.61
CA LEU A 178 9.38 -15.07 -3.85
C LEU A 178 8.46 -16.29 -3.75
N PRO A 179 8.45 -17.16 -4.76
CA PRO A 179 7.59 -18.33 -4.75
C PRO A 179 8.02 -19.31 -3.65
N LEU A 180 7.03 -19.76 -2.89
CA LEU A 180 7.17 -20.95 -2.07
C LEU A 180 6.87 -22.16 -2.98
N ASP A 181 7.76 -23.15 -2.95
CA ASP A 181 7.54 -24.38 -3.71
C ASP A 181 6.42 -25.19 -3.05
N VAL A 182 5.23 -25.11 -3.64
CA VAL A 182 4.04 -25.83 -3.20
C VAL A 182 3.69 -26.98 -4.14
N THR A 183 4.60 -27.32 -5.07
CA THR A 183 4.38 -28.37 -6.08
C THR A 183 5.08 -29.67 -5.71
N GLY A 184 4.35 -30.79 -5.81
CA GLY A 184 4.88 -32.14 -5.65
C GLY A 184 4.23 -32.95 -4.55
N PHE A 185 4.69 -34.18 -4.35
CA PHE A 185 4.22 -35.10 -3.29
C PHE A 185 4.47 -34.59 -1.85
N ASN A 186 5.20 -33.49 -1.71
CA ASN A 186 5.37 -32.71 -0.50
C ASN A 186 4.62 -31.38 -0.63
N GLU A 187 3.37 -31.41 -1.03
CA GLU A 187 2.43 -30.30 -0.84
C GLU A 187 2.30 -30.01 0.67
N ARG A 188 3.42 -29.64 1.29
CA ARG A 188 3.43 -29.07 2.62
C ARG A 188 2.84 -27.69 2.47
N ASN A 189 1.57 -27.67 2.67
CA ASN A 189 0.74 -26.50 2.65
C ASN A 189 1.35 -25.47 3.57
N VAL A 190 1.46 -24.27 3.04
CA VAL A 190 1.96 -23.13 3.76
C VAL A 190 0.96 -22.79 4.86
N SER A 191 1.10 -23.42 6.00
CA SER A 191 0.45 -22.98 7.23
C SER A 191 1.14 -21.71 7.70
N ALA A 192 0.89 -20.62 7.00
CA ALA A 192 1.47 -19.34 7.36
C ALA A 192 0.69 -18.72 8.52
N ASP A 193 1.41 -18.30 9.54
CA ASP A 193 0.86 -17.54 10.64
C ASP A 193 0.80 -16.05 10.29
N MET A 194 -0.38 -15.46 10.35
CA MET A 194 -0.59 -14.07 9.93
C MET A 194 0.05 -13.03 10.85
N LEU A 195 0.56 -13.40 12.02
CA LEU A 195 1.30 -12.49 12.89
C LEU A 195 2.50 -11.85 12.19
N MET A 196 3.18 -12.62 11.32
CA MET A 196 4.41 -12.19 10.63
C MET A 196 4.15 -11.27 9.43
N TYR A 197 2.90 -11.16 8.97
CA TYR A 197 2.57 -10.48 7.72
C TYR A 197 1.83 -9.16 7.94
N ASP A 198 2.20 -8.16 7.17
CA ASP A 198 1.51 -6.86 7.08
C ASP A 198 0.20 -6.97 6.31
N ARG A 199 0.23 -7.72 5.21
CA ARG A 199 -0.95 -7.93 4.36
C ARG A 199 -0.80 -9.16 3.49
N VAL A 200 -1.92 -9.61 2.96
CA VAL A 200 -1.99 -10.64 1.92
C VAL A 200 -2.62 -10.04 0.67
N GLU A 201 -1.93 -10.13 -0.46
CA GLU A 201 -2.42 -9.72 -1.77
C GLU A 201 -2.81 -10.98 -2.56
N VAL A 202 -4.03 -11.02 -3.07
CA VAL A 202 -4.56 -12.14 -3.87
C VAL A 202 -4.86 -11.64 -5.27
N VAL A 203 -4.05 -12.05 -6.22
CA VAL A 203 -4.26 -11.80 -7.65
C VAL A 203 -5.10 -12.93 -8.23
N ARG A 204 -6.21 -12.59 -8.89
CA ARG A 204 -7.12 -13.58 -9.47
C ARG A 204 -7.09 -13.53 -10.99
N GLY A 205 -6.86 -14.69 -11.59
CA GLY A 205 -6.75 -14.87 -13.03
C GLY A 205 -5.33 -15.23 -13.46
N ALA A 206 -5.03 -15.04 -14.76
CA ALA A 206 -3.70 -15.35 -15.28
C ALA A 206 -2.64 -14.43 -14.68
N THR A 207 -1.66 -15.00 -14.00
CA THR A 207 -0.55 -14.30 -13.32
C THR A 207 0.75 -14.34 -14.14
N GLY A 208 0.66 -14.71 -15.40
CA GLY A 208 1.81 -14.96 -16.27
C GLY A 208 2.80 -13.80 -16.43
N LEU A 209 2.40 -12.57 -16.11
CA LEU A 209 3.30 -11.42 -16.14
C LEU A 209 4.41 -11.54 -15.10
N MET A 210 4.08 -12.04 -13.89
CA MET A 210 5.03 -12.17 -12.78
C MET A 210 5.56 -13.59 -12.59
N GLU A 211 4.75 -14.59 -12.93
CA GLU A 211 4.99 -15.98 -12.58
C GLU A 211 5.24 -16.88 -13.81
N GLY A 212 5.12 -16.32 -15.03
CA GLY A 212 5.31 -17.09 -16.27
C GLY A 212 4.18 -18.08 -16.53
N ALA A 213 4.53 -19.32 -16.90
CA ALA A 213 3.55 -20.37 -17.16
C ALA A 213 2.95 -20.87 -15.84
N GLY A 214 1.62 -20.78 -15.71
CA GLY A 214 0.90 -21.21 -14.53
C GLY A 214 -0.57 -21.49 -14.81
N ALA A 215 -1.30 -21.92 -13.79
CA ALA A 215 -2.74 -22.12 -13.87
C ALA A 215 -3.49 -20.79 -14.00
N PRO A 216 -4.63 -20.76 -14.70
CA PRO A 216 -5.44 -19.54 -14.82
C PRO A 216 -6.23 -19.19 -13.54
N SER A 217 -5.75 -19.64 -12.41
CA SER A 217 -6.36 -19.52 -11.08
C SER A 217 -6.05 -18.18 -10.44
N GLY A 218 -4.79 -17.89 -10.20
CA GLY A 218 -4.30 -16.73 -9.48
C GLY A 218 -3.05 -17.03 -8.67
N SER A 219 -2.63 -16.05 -7.87
CA SER A 219 -1.58 -16.21 -6.88
C SER A 219 -1.90 -15.51 -5.57
N ILE A 220 -1.29 -15.98 -4.50
CA ILE A 220 -1.30 -15.37 -3.17
C ILE A 220 0.10 -14.86 -2.91
N ASN A 221 0.23 -13.61 -2.44
CA ASN A 221 1.49 -13.06 -1.97
C ASN A 221 1.31 -12.51 -0.56
N MET A 222 2.03 -13.09 0.37
CA MET A 222 2.08 -12.67 1.76
C MET A 222 3.25 -11.72 1.95
N ILE A 223 2.98 -10.51 2.40
CA ILE A 223 3.98 -9.45 2.56
C ILE A 223 4.30 -9.32 4.02
N ARG A 224 5.57 -9.57 4.37
CA ARG A 224 6.04 -9.54 5.75
C ARG A 224 5.98 -8.13 6.34
N LYS A 225 5.75 -8.07 7.64
CA LYS A 225 5.96 -6.88 8.45
C LYS A 225 7.42 -6.44 8.35
N ARG A 226 7.65 -5.13 8.29
CA ARG A 226 8.99 -4.54 8.22
C ARG A 226 9.36 -3.84 9.52
N PRO A 227 10.66 -3.76 9.85
CA PRO A 227 11.12 -2.97 10.98
C PRO A 227 10.76 -1.49 10.83
N THR A 228 10.38 -0.85 11.93
CA THR A 228 9.95 0.56 11.98
C THR A 228 11.07 1.46 12.51
N LYS A 229 11.05 2.74 12.09
CA LYS A 229 12.01 3.75 12.56
C LYS A 229 11.71 4.24 13.98
N THR A 230 10.54 3.92 14.49
CA THR A 230 10.10 4.22 15.85
C THR A 230 9.89 2.91 16.61
N PHE A 231 10.09 2.95 17.90
CA PHE A 231 9.80 1.81 18.75
C PHE A 231 8.32 1.47 18.73
N GLN A 232 8.02 0.20 18.50
CA GLN A 232 6.67 -0.35 18.56
C GLN A 232 6.73 -1.71 19.24
N ALA A 233 5.79 -1.96 20.13
CA ALA A 233 5.66 -3.24 20.81
C ALA A 233 4.19 -3.57 21.02
N SER A 234 3.83 -4.82 20.76
CA SER A 234 2.52 -5.37 21.10
C SER A 234 2.66 -6.77 21.69
N ALA A 235 1.75 -7.12 22.56
CA ALA A 235 1.61 -8.47 23.07
C ALA A 235 0.13 -8.82 23.18
N GLY A 236 -0.23 -10.04 22.85
CA GLY A 236 -1.58 -10.56 22.86
C GLY A 236 -1.68 -11.91 23.57
N LEU A 237 -2.82 -12.15 24.23
CA LEU A 237 -3.22 -13.44 24.76
C LEU A 237 -4.62 -13.74 24.23
N ILE A 238 -4.76 -14.85 23.54
CA ILE A 238 -6.03 -15.33 23.00
C ILE A 238 -6.37 -16.63 23.72
N MET A 239 -7.59 -16.75 24.19
CA MET A 239 -8.15 -17.95 24.78
C MET A 239 -9.44 -18.34 24.06
N GLY A 240 -9.56 -19.59 23.67
CA GLY A 240 -10.66 -20.09 22.89
C GLY A 240 -11.23 -21.42 23.35
N ARG A 241 -12.17 -21.96 22.58
CA ARG A 241 -12.69 -23.31 22.78
C ARG A 241 -11.61 -24.35 22.53
N TRP A 242 -11.79 -25.55 23.07
CA TRP A 242 -10.88 -26.68 22.89
C TRP A 242 -9.49 -26.40 23.48
N ASP A 243 -9.46 -25.78 24.65
CA ASP A 243 -8.22 -25.40 25.35
C ASP A 243 -7.26 -24.60 24.46
N ASP A 244 -7.83 -23.81 23.54
CA ASP A 244 -7.03 -22.95 22.66
C ASP A 244 -6.45 -21.80 23.47
N GLN A 245 -5.13 -21.76 23.51
CA GLN A 245 -4.33 -20.76 24.20
C GLN A 245 -3.27 -20.29 23.22
N ARG A 246 -3.28 -18.99 22.90
CA ARG A 246 -2.30 -18.39 22.02
C ARG A 246 -1.68 -17.17 22.68
N PHE A 247 -0.38 -17.11 22.65
CA PHE A 247 0.41 -15.95 23.05
C PHE A 247 1.13 -15.38 21.82
N GLU A 248 1.11 -14.07 21.70
CA GLU A 248 1.76 -13.33 20.63
C GLU A 248 2.60 -12.21 21.20
N ALA A 249 3.73 -11.93 20.56
CA ALA A 249 4.58 -10.79 20.84
C ALA A 249 5.17 -10.25 19.52
N ASP A 250 5.15 -8.96 19.34
CA ASP A 250 5.73 -8.26 18.18
C ASP A 250 6.46 -7.02 18.67
N LEU A 251 7.74 -6.94 18.36
CA LEU A 251 8.64 -5.89 18.80
C LEU A 251 9.40 -5.35 17.59
N SER A 252 9.32 -4.06 17.35
CA SER A 252 10.08 -3.36 16.33
C SER A 252 10.81 -2.16 16.95
N THR A 253 12.11 -2.02 16.65
CA THR A 253 12.93 -0.98 17.26
C THR A 253 14.02 -0.50 16.30
N PRO A 254 14.32 0.82 16.26
CA PRO A 254 15.58 1.28 15.71
C PRO A 254 16.73 0.84 16.60
N LEU A 255 17.84 0.46 15.99
CA LEU A 255 19.07 0.04 16.68
C LEU A 255 20.08 1.19 16.80
N ASN A 256 19.85 2.30 16.13
CA ASN A 256 20.66 3.51 16.21
C ASN A 256 19.76 4.77 16.27
N ALA A 257 20.34 5.91 16.65
CA ALA A 257 19.60 7.16 16.86
C ALA A 257 18.97 7.71 15.57
N GLU A 258 19.60 7.47 14.41
CA GLU A 258 19.11 7.93 13.11
C GLU A 258 18.00 7.03 12.54
N GLY A 259 17.75 5.85 13.13
CA GLY A 259 16.80 4.86 12.63
C GLY A 259 17.21 4.24 11.29
N SER A 260 18.50 4.39 10.92
CA SER A 260 19.03 3.81 9.69
C SER A 260 19.28 2.30 9.80
N VAL A 261 19.47 1.79 11.02
CA VAL A 261 19.49 0.35 11.31
C VAL A 261 18.34 0.05 12.25
N ARG A 262 17.53 -0.92 11.90
CA ARG A 262 16.30 -1.27 12.62
C ARG A 262 16.05 -2.77 12.60
N ALA A 263 15.41 -3.28 13.64
CA ALA A 263 15.08 -4.68 13.75
C ALA A 263 13.62 -4.88 14.16
N ARG A 264 13.06 -6.00 13.75
CA ARG A 264 11.74 -6.47 14.19
C ARG A 264 11.81 -7.95 14.54
N THR A 265 11.13 -8.33 15.62
CA THR A 265 10.92 -9.70 16.04
C THR A 265 9.44 -9.91 16.29
N ALA A 266 8.86 -10.93 15.69
CA ALA A 266 7.52 -11.39 15.99
C ALA A 266 7.55 -12.85 16.40
N LEU A 267 6.81 -13.22 17.45
CA LEU A 267 6.77 -14.56 18.01
C LEU A 267 5.33 -14.93 18.37
N ALA A 268 4.87 -16.10 17.98
CA ALA A 268 3.64 -16.68 18.47
C ALA A 268 3.85 -18.11 18.96
N TRP A 269 3.18 -18.41 20.05
CA TRP A 269 3.06 -19.77 20.60
C TRP A 269 1.58 -20.07 20.73
N GLN A 270 1.15 -21.26 20.29
CA GLN A 270 -0.21 -21.71 20.39
C GLN A 270 -0.27 -23.18 20.78
N LYS A 271 -1.20 -23.50 21.68
CA LYS A 271 -1.64 -24.84 22.01
C LYS A 271 -3.13 -24.89 21.88
N ARG A 272 -3.67 -25.89 21.17
CA ARG A 272 -5.10 -26.13 21.08
C ARG A 272 -5.44 -27.62 20.96
N ASP A 273 -6.55 -27.99 21.51
CA ASP A 273 -7.20 -29.27 21.27
C ASP A 273 -8.16 -29.16 20.08
N SER A 274 -8.84 -30.25 19.71
CA SER A 274 -9.79 -30.31 18.60
C SER A 274 -11.12 -30.87 19.07
N TYR A 275 -12.14 -30.71 18.25
CA TYR A 275 -13.38 -31.46 18.38
C TYR A 275 -13.19 -32.96 18.10
N LEU A 276 -12.04 -33.33 17.53
CA LEU A 276 -11.68 -34.74 17.32
C LEU A 276 -10.94 -35.26 18.56
N ASP A 277 -11.34 -36.43 19.03
CA ASP A 277 -10.67 -37.08 20.13
C ASP A 277 -9.19 -37.36 19.81
N MET A 278 -8.32 -37.16 20.80
CA MET A 278 -6.87 -37.41 20.73
C MET A 278 -6.11 -36.51 19.73
N TYR A 279 -6.74 -35.51 19.15
CA TYR A 279 -6.04 -34.56 18.28
C TYR A 279 -5.66 -33.30 19.06
N HIS A 280 -4.34 -33.05 19.15
CA HIS A 280 -3.77 -31.89 19.80
C HIS A 280 -2.82 -31.18 18.83
N GLU A 281 -2.82 -29.87 18.85
CA GLU A 281 -1.88 -29.07 18.06
C GLU A 281 -1.04 -28.16 18.98
N ARG A 282 0.24 -28.13 18.72
CA ARG A 282 1.17 -27.15 19.31
C ARG A 282 1.96 -26.51 18.18
N LYS A 283 1.96 -25.20 18.16
CA LYS A 283 2.63 -24.40 17.15
C LYS A 283 3.50 -23.34 17.81
N THR A 284 4.71 -23.16 17.30
CA THR A 284 5.57 -22.02 17.63
C THR A 284 6.09 -21.46 16.32
N VAL A 285 5.90 -20.19 16.10
CA VAL A 285 6.40 -19.49 14.92
C VAL A 285 7.12 -18.23 15.36
N GLY A 286 8.15 -17.86 14.60
CA GLY A 286 8.91 -16.67 14.91
C GLY A 286 9.54 -16.07 13.66
N MET A 287 9.75 -14.76 13.69
CA MET A 287 10.39 -13.99 12.64
C MET A 287 11.37 -13.01 13.26
N VAL A 288 12.54 -12.88 12.67
CA VAL A 288 13.48 -11.80 12.97
C VAL A 288 13.91 -11.16 11.65
N ILE A 289 13.75 -9.85 11.54
CA ILE A 289 14.18 -9.07 10.38
C ILE A 289 15.04 -7.91 10.86
N VAL A 290 16.16 -7.69 10.18
CA VAL A 290 17.03 -6.54 10.35
C VAL A 290 17.14 -5.80 9.02
N GLU A 291 17.01 -4.49 9.07
CA GLU A 291 17.16 -3.62 7.92
C GLU A 291 18.21 -2.55 8.18
N ALA A 292 18.99 -2.23 7.17
CA ALA A 292 19.99 -1.18 7.22
C ALA A 292 19.93 -0.31 5.94
N ASP A 293 19.76 1.00 6.12
CA ASP A 293 19.88 2.00 5.06
C ASP A 293 21.38 2.25 4.79
N VAL A 294 21.97 1.52 3.83
CA VAL A 294 23.43 1.55 3.57
C VAL A 294 23.83 2.82 2.83
N ARG A 295 23.00 3.28 1.90
CA ARG A 295 23.16 4.51 1.10
C ARG A 295 21.78 5.07 0.76
N PRO A 296 21.68 6.36 0.36
CA PRO A 296 20.43 6.88 -0.18
C PRO A 296 19.89 5.98 -1.29
N GLY A 297 18.67 5.45 -1.11
CA GLY A 297 18.02 4.53 -2.04
C GLY A 297 18.50 3.07 -2.00
N THR A 298 19.38 2.69 -1.07
CA THR A 298 19.85 1.30 -0.91
C THR A 298 19.53 0.79 0.49
N LEU A 299 18.58 -0.14 0.55
CA LEU A 299 18.20 -0.85 1.77
C LEU A 299 18.73 -2.28 1.72
N LEU A 300 19.44 -2.68 2.76
CA LEU A 300 19.82 -4.08 2.99
C LEU A 300 18.84 -4.68 3.99
N THR A 301 18.25 -5.82 3.64
CA THR A 301 17.35 -6.59 4.51
C THR A 301 17.91 -7.99 4.71
N ALA A 302 17.98 -8.44 5.94
CA ALA A 302 18.28 -9.80 6.30
C ALA A 302 17.27 -10.29 7.34
N GLY A 303 16.82 -11.53 7.21
CA GLY A 303 15.83 -12.08 8.13
C GLY A 303 15.75 -13.59 8.07
N VAL A 304 15.08 -14.15 9.08
CA VAL A 304 14.75 -15.57 9.23
C VAL A 304 13.36 -15.70 9.84
N ASP A 305 12.64 -16.71 9.41
CA ASP A 305 11.32 -17.13 9.86
C ASP A 305 11.20 -18.66 9.87
#